data_11c064a693967109fb339aa769ba67f4
#
_entry.id   11c064a693967109fb339aa769ba67f4
#
_cell.length_a   1.000
_cell.length_b   1.000
_cell.length_c   1.000
_cell.angle_alpha   90.00
_cell.angle_beta   90.00
_cell.angle_gamma   90.00
#
_symmetry.space_group_name_H-M   'P 1'
#
loop_
_entity.id
_entity.type
_entity.pdbx_description
1 polymer ?
#
loop_
_entity_poly.entity_id
_entity_poly.type
_entity_poly.pdbx_seq_one_letter_code
_entity_poly.pdbx_strand_id
1 'polypeptide(L)'
;MQALVYTGTEELSYRKEKNPKLIEGESIIKVSASGICGSDMHAYHGKDERRIPPLILGHEVSGIIEKGSQKGKKVVLNLSLIHI
;
A
#
# COMPACT_ATOMS: atom_id res chain seq x y z
N MET A 1 -9.74 6.02 6.12
CA MET A 1 -8.65 6.59 5.31
C MET A 1 -9.04 6.70 3.85
N GLN A 2 -8.43 7.62 3.15
CA GLN A 2 -8.61 7.69 1.70
C GLN A 2 -7.63 6.74 1.02
N ALA A 3 -8.08 6.03 0.02
CA ALA A 3 -7.25 5.08 -0.70
C ALA A 3 -7.59 5.05 -2.19
N LEU A 4 -6.58 4.80 -3.00
CA LEU A 4 -6.75 4.53 -4.43
C LEU A 4 -6.79 3.01 -4.60
N VAL A 5 -7.97 2.50 -4.91
CA VAL A 5 -8.22 1.06 -4.95
C VAL A 5 -8.21 0.55 -6.39
N TYR A 6 -7.43 -0.47 -6.64
CA TYR A 6 -7.44 -1.19 -7.91
C TYR A 6 -8.66 -2.11 -7.93
N THR A 7 -9.62 -1.81 -8.78
CA THR A 7 -10.91 -2.50 -8.83
C THR A 7 -11.06 -3.44 -10.01
N GLY A 8 -10.16 -3.36 -10.96
CA GLY A 8 -10.17 -4.22 -12.15
C GLY A 8 -9.14 -3.72 -13.14
N THR A 9 -9.00 -4.41 -14.26
CA THR A 9 -8.05 -4.04 -15.30
C THR A 9 -8.27 -2.60 -15.77
N GLU A 10 -7.24 -1.78 -15.62
CA GLU A 10 -7.25 -0.37 -15.98
C GLU A 10 -8.32 0.46 -15.27
N GLU A 11 -8.74 0.00 -14.08
CA GLU A 11 -9.72 0.68 -13.25
C GLU A 11 -9.15 0.97 -11.87
N LEU A 12 -9.31 2.22 -11.43
CA LEU A 12 -8.95 2.67 -10.09
C LEU A 12 -10.12 3.44 -9.51
N SER A 13 -10.31 3.32 -8.19
CA SER A 13 -11.33 4.07 -7.47
C SER A 13 -10.69 4.76 -6.27
N TYR A 14 -10.80 6.08 -6.20
CA TYR A 14 -10.36 6.86 -5.05
C TYR A 14 -11.53 6.97 -4.07
N ARG A 15 -11.40 6.30 -2.94
CA ARG A 15 -12.51 6.20 -1.99
C ARG A 15 -12.04 6.04 -0.55
N LYS A 16 -12.98 6.17 0.38
CA LYS A 16 -12.72 5.85 1.79
C LYS A 16 -12.66 4.34 2.00
N GLU A 17 -11.66 3.93 2.75
CA GLU A 17 -11.51 2.56 3.20
C GLU A 17 -11.35 2.55 4.72
N LYS A 18 -11.57 1.40 5.33
CA LYS A 18 -11.38 1.24 6.78
C LYS A 18 -9.92 1.48 7.13
N ASN A 19 -9.70 2.16 8.26
CA ASN A 19 -8.35 2.28 8.79
C ASN A 19 -7.85 0.90 9.23
N PRO A 20 -6.55 0.60 9.02
CA PRO A 20 -5.99 -0.65 9.51
C PRO A 20 -6.00 -0.67 11.04
N LYS A 21 -6.12 -1.87 11.60
CA LYS A 21 -6.05 -2.08 13.05
C LYS A 21 -4.65 -2.54 13.42
N LEU A 22 -4.13 -2.02 14.54
CA LEU A 22 -2.85 -2.45 15.06
C LEU A 22 -2.97 -3.88 15.58
N ILE A 23 -2.06 -4.75 15.13
CA ILE A 23 -1.92 -6.12 15.58
C ILE A 23 -0.58 -6.22 16.29
N GLU A 24 -0.51 -7.03 17.34
CA GLU A 24 0.73 -7.23 18.09
C GLU A 24 1.88 -7.64 17.16
N GLY A 25 3.04 -7.00 17.33
CA GLY A 25 4.21 -7.22 16.49
C GLY A 25 4.22 -6.42 15.22
N GLU A 26 3.18 -5.64 14.93
CA GLU A 26 3.10 -4.79 13.75
C GLU A 26 3.16 -3.31 14.11
N SER A 27 3.30 -2.48 13.09
CA SER A 27 3.26 -1.03 13.22
C SER A 27 2.32 -0.46 12.17
N ILE A 28 1.70 0.67 12.50
CA ILE A 28 0.88 1.42 11.54
C ILE A 28 1.66 2.65 11.13
N ILE A 29 1.79 2.85 9.82
CA ILE A 29 2.53 3.95 9.24
C ILE A 29 1.56 4.97 8.66
N LYS A 30 1.74 6.24 9.05
CA LYS A 30 1.07 7.35 8.39
C LYS A 30 1.85 7.67 7.13
N VAL A 31 1.28 7.37 5.98
CA VAL A 31 1.95 7.53 4.69
C VAL A 31 2.12 9.00 4.35
N SER A 32 3.36 9.39 4.03
CA SER A 32 3.67 10.73 3.51
C SER A 32 3.71 10.74 2.00
N ALA A 33 4.27 9.70 1.40
CA ALA A 33 4.37 9.57 -0.04
C ALA A 33 4.41 8.09 -0.44
N SER A 34 3.86 7.79 -1.60
CA SER A 34 3.89 6.45 -2.17
C SER A 34 4.35 6.56 -3.63
N GLY A 35 5.33 5.78 -4.00
CA GLY A 35 5.85 5.74 -5.36
C GLY A 35 5.09 4.76 -6.24
N ILE A 36 5.17 4.98 -7.54
CA ILE A 36 4.64 4.07 -8.55
C ILE A 36 5.83 3.45 -9.27
N CYS A 37 5.85 2.13 -9.37
CA CYS A 37 6.89 1.44 -10.13
C CYS A 37 6.27 0.59 -11.25
N GLY A 38 7.15 -0.01 -12.08
CA GLY A 38 6.71 -0.80 -13.21
C GLY A 38 5.78 -1.96 -12.84
N SER A 39 5.98 -2.58 -11.67
CA SER A 39 5.12 -3.68 -11.23
C SER A 39 3.70 -3.22 -10.91
N ASP A 40 3.52 -1.98 -10.44
CA ASP A 40 2.20 -1.42 -10.22
C ASP A 40 1.48 -1.18 -11.55
N MET A 41 2.19 -0.68 -12.55
CA MET A 41 1.62 -0.49 -13.89
C MET A 41 1.26 -1.82 -14.52
N HIS A 42 2.09 -2.84 -14.32
CA HIS A 42 1.82 -4.19 -14.81
C HIS A 42 0.54 -4.75 -14.20
N ALA A 43 0.37 -4.57 -12.90
CA ALA A 43 -0.85 -4.98 -12.19
C ALA A 43 -2.07 -4.19 -12.68
N TYR A 44 -1.92 -2.88 -12.85
CA TYR A 44 -2.99 -2.01 -13.33
C TYR A 44 -3.53 -2.48 -14.70
N HIS A 45 -2.65 -2.93 -15.58
CA HIS A 45 -3.04 -3.46 -16.88
C HIS A 45 -3.57 -4.89 -16.84
N GLY A 46 -3.73 -5.47 -15.66
CA GLY A 46 -4.30 -6.80 -15.49
C GLY A 46 -3.36 -7.94 -15.85
N LYS A 47 -2.06 -7.68 -15.88
CA LYS A 47 -1.05 -8.66 -16.31
C LYS A 47 -0.37 -9.41 -15.16
N ASP A 48 -0.73 -9.10 -13.92
CA ASP A 48 -0.19 -9.77 -12.74
C ASP A 48 -1.27 -10.62 -12.08
N GLU A 49 -1.19 -11.92 -12.26
CA GLU A 49 -2.18 -12.86 -11.73
C GLU A 49 -2.23 -12.93 -10.20
N ARG A 50 -1.15 -12.46 -9.54
CA ARG A 50 -1.08 -12.46 -8.08
C ARG A 50 -1.81 -11.27 -7.47
N ARG A 51 -2.08 -10.23 -8.25
CA ARG A 51 -2.73 -9.01 -7.80
C ARG A 51 -4.17 -9.00 -8.24
N ILE A 52 -4.99 -9.68 -7.45
CA ILE A 52 -6.41 -9.85 -7.73
C ILE A 52 -7.19 -8.69 -7.12
N PRO A 53 -7.98 -7.94 -7.91
CA PRO A 53 -8.80 -6.86 -7.37
C PRO A 53 -9.92 -7.41 -6.48
N PRO A 54 -10.44 -6.62 -5.51
CA PRO A 54 -10.00 -5.26 -5.20
C PRO A 54 -8.80 -5.24 -4.26
N LEU A 55 -7.84 -4.35 -4.51
CA LEU A 55 -6.72 -4.15 -3.60
C LEU A 55 -6.11 -2.76 -3.77
N ILE A 56 -5.36 -2.33 -2.77
CA ILE A 56 -4.63 -1.07 -2.82
C ILE A 56 -3.22 -1.38 -3.32
N LEU A 57 -2.87 -0.81 -4.47
CA LEU A 57 -1.54 -0.98 -5.06
C LEU A 57 -0.54 -0.04 -4.39
N GLY A 58 0.74 -0.36 -4.54
CA GLY A 58 1.85 0.43 -4.02
C GLY A 58 2.69 -0.36 -3.03
N HIS A 59 4.00 -0.27 -3.18
CA HIS A 59 4.94 -0.98 -2.32
C HIS A 59 6.19 -0.16 -2.00
N GLU A 60 6.27 1.05 -2.52
CA GLU A 60 7.33 2.00 -2.22
C GLU A 60 6.71 3.17 -1.47
N VAL A 61 6.91 3.19 -0.15
CA VAL A 61 6.20 4.10 0.74
C VAL A 61 7.17 4.75 1.70
N SER A 62 7.00 6.04 1.93
CA SER A 62 7.65 6.74 3.03
C SER A 62 6.60 7.30 3.97
N GLY A 63 6.93 7.35 5.23
CA GLY A 63 6.00 7.85 6.24
C GLY A 63 6.57 7.87 7.62
N ILE A 64 5.69 8.03 8.60
CA ILE A 64 6.03 8.08 10.01
C ILE A 64 5.25 6.99 10.72
N ILE A 65 5.91 6.26 11.59
CA ILE A 65 5.22 5.25 12.40
C ILE A 65 4.27 5.97 13.35
N GLU A 66 2.98 5.75 13.15
CA GLU A 66 1.93 6.40 13.92
C GLU A 66 1.58 5.59 15.17
N LYS A 67 1.59 4.27 15.05
CA LYS A 67 1.27 3.34 16.14
C LYS A 67 2.23 2.17 16.12
N GLY A 68 2.63 1.71 17.30
CA GLY A 68 3.56 0.61 17.47
C GLY A 68 4.75 1.01 18.32
N SER A 69 5.72 0.09 18.51
CA SER A 69 6.86 0.29 19.41
C SER A 69 7.83 1.38 18.94
N GLN A 70 7.83 1.69 17.66
CA GLN A 70 8.73 2.68 17.06
C GLN A 70 8.02 3.98 16.70
N LYS A 71 6.94 4.30 17.39
CA LYS A 71 6.12 5.49 17.12
C LYS A 71 6.97 6.76 16.98
N GLY A 72 6.70 7.55 15.97
CA GLY A 72 7.39 8.79 15.66
C GLY A 72 8.58 8.65 14.72
N LYS A 73 9.02 7.43 14.43
CA LYS A 73 10.16 7.18 13.57
C LYS A 73 9.79 7.38 12.10
N LYS A 74 10.64 8.08 11.35
CA LYS A 74 10.49 8.20 9.89
C LYS A 74 11.02 6.94 9.25
N VAL A 75 10.27 6.39 8.29
CA VAL A 75 10.61 5.13 7.64
C VAL A 75 10.38 5.21 6.14
N VAL A 76 11.14 4.38 5.43
CA VAL A 76 10.95 4.13 4.00
C VAL A 76 10.83 2.62 3.84
N LEU A 77 9.78 2.20 3.13
CA LEU A 77 9.55 0.79 2.84
C LEU A 77 9.67 0.55 1.35
N ASN A 78 10.32 -0.54 1.00
CA ASN A 78 10.35 -1.03 -0.37
C ASN A 78 10.03 -2.53 -0.32
N LEU A 79 8.83 -2.88 -0.72
CA LEU A 79 8.31 -4.24 -0.67
C LEU A 79 8.44 -4.97 -2.00
N SER A 80 9.18 -4.42 -2.94
CA SER A 80 9.30 -4.97 -4.30
C SER A 80 9.87 -6.39 -4.35
N LEU A 81 10.64 -6.78 -3.33
CA LEU A 81 11.23 -8.10 -3.24
C LEU A 81 10.38 -9.09 -2.45
N ILE A 82 9.27 -8.62 -1.90
CA ILE A 82 8.38 -9.45 -1.10
C ILE A 82 7.27 -9.97 -2.00
N HIS A 83 6.97 -11.24 -1.86
CA HIS A 83 5.82 -11.81 -2.55
C HIS A 83 4.55 -11.33 -1.86
N ILE A 84 3.90 -10.45 -2.53
CA ILE A 84 2.69 -9.82 -2.03
C ILE A 84 1.48 -10.51 -2.62
#